data_1f29b63761c7189ecde4288c54a9c4ff
#
_entry.id   1f29b63761c7189ecde4288c54a9c4ff
#
_cell.length_a   1.000
_cell.length_b   1.000
_cell.length_c   1.000
_cell.angle_alpha   90.00
_cell.angle_beta   90.00
_cell.angle_gamma   90.00
#
_symmetry.space_group_name_H-M   'P 1'
#
loop_
_entity.id
_entity.type
_entity.pdbx_description
1 polymer ?
#
loop_
_entity_poly.entity_id
_entity_poly.type
_entity_poly.pdbx_seq_one_letter_code
_entity_poly.pdbx_strand_id
1 'polypeptide(L)'
;MAEKKTLSKQRARSILHAASKKIVLVTGDAMLDQFIWGEVDRISPEAPVPIVNFKRESFMAGGAANVARNLTSLHCSAQMHSVIGRDEAGKKLRILLKDDHVDCQSLINSNSRQTSCKTRIIAQRQQIVRVDREAGLDLESQLSKRLTKSIETGLSKSKAIVIGDYGKGIITQDFLNKIKQLGKLHDAWLSFDPKPVHSLDLSELSLITPNRKEAFELAGICDSTKNPKPLKDKNLIRVTKQLIDKLGLKILLVTLGELGMLICQPGKKAFHIPTLAREVFDVSGAGDTVIGTFTMAIAAGADPIEAAILANHAAGVVVGKLGTATVTPKELLDSFN
;
A
#
# COMPACT_ATOMS: atom_id res chain seq x y z
N MET A 1 -25.12 3.31 23.88
CA MET A 1 -24.65 2.17 23.07
C MET A 1 -24.16 2.77 21.76
N ALA A 2 -22.87 2.61 21.39
CA ALA A 2 -22.39 3.06 20.07
C ALA A 2 -23.04 2.15 19.01
N GLU A 3 -23.73 2.77 18.04
CA GLU A 3 -24.26 2.06 16.88
C GLU A 3 -23.14 1.25 16.23
N LYS A 4 -23.34 -0.06 16.13
CA LYS A 4 -22.41 -0.96 15.47
C LYS A 4 -22.57 -0.71 13.95
N LYS A 5 -21.80 0.26 13.41
CA LYS A 5 -21.81 0.45 11.97
C LYS A 5 -21.28 -0.81 11.31
N THR A 6 -22.12 -1.45 10.54
CA THR A 6 -21.80 -2.67 9.77
C THR A 6 -21.98 -2.37 8.30
N LEU A 7 -21.15 -2.96 7.46
CA LEU A 7 -21.34 -2.93 6.00
C LEU A 7 -22.03 -4.21 5.57
N SER A 8 -23.16 -4.11 4.89
CA SER A 8 -23.85 -5.30 4.36
C SER A 8 -23.16 -5.81 3.09
N LYS A 9 -23.23 -7.11 2.83
CA LYS A 9 -22.75 -7.73 1.57
C LYS A 9 -23.34 -7.06 0.33
N GLN A 10 -24.63 -6.66 0.37
CA GLN A 10 -25.28 -5.95 -0.72
C GLN A 10 -24.65 -4.57 -0.94
N ARG A 11 -24.39 -3.82 0.13
CA ARG A 11 -23.74 -2.50 0.02
C ARG A 11 -22.30 -2.63 -0.47
N ALA A 12 -21.53 -3.63 0.01
CA ALA A 12 -20.19 -3.94 -0.50
C ALA A 12 -20.21 -4.23 -2.01
N ARG A 13 -21.18 -5.03 -2.50
CA ARG A 13 -21.37 -5.26 -3.94
C ARG A 13 -21.68 -3.99 -4.71
N SER A 14 -22.52 -3.10 -4.17
CA SER A 14 -22.81 -1.80 -4.78
C SER A 14 -21.58 -0.92 -4.91
N ILE A 15 -20.72 -0.88 -3.86
CA ILE A 15 -19.45 -0.15 -3.88
C ILE A 15 -18.52 -0.71 -4.95
N LEU A 16 -18.33 -2.03 -5.02
CA LEU A 16 -17.50 -2.69 -6.04
C LEU A 16 -18.01 -2.41 -7.47
N HIS A 17 -19.32 -2.46 -7.68
CA HIS A 17 -19.91 -2.11 -8.97
C HIS A 17 -19.68 -0.63 -9.34
N ALA A 18 -19.79 0.29 -8.39
CA ALA A 18 -19.46 1.70 -8.64
C ALA A 18 -17.96 1.91 -8.90
N ALA A 19 -17.10 1.17 -8.19
CA ALA A 19 -15.65 1.21 -8.33
C ALA A 19 -15.16 0.74 -9.72
N SER A 20 -15.85 -0.21 -10.35
CA SER A 20 -15.49 -0.69 -11.70
C SER A 20 -15.59 0.39 -12.79
N LYS A 21 -16.23 1.52 -12.50
CA LYS A 21 -16.35 2.70 -13.37
C LYS A 21 -15.37 3.81 -13.00
N LYS A 22 -14.49 3.57 -12.05
CA LYS A 22 -13.53 4.56 -11.54
C LYS A 22 -12.12 4.25 -11.98
N ILE A 23 -11.31 5.31 -12.05
CA ILE A 23 -9.87 5.23 -12.28
C ILE A 23 -9.20 5.77 -11.02
N VAL A 24 -8.21 5.05 -10.51
CA VAL A 24 -7.34 5.50 -9.41
C VAL A 24 -5.91 5.61 -9.97
N LEU A 25 -5.28 6.76 -9.76
CA LEU A 25 -3.87 6.92 -10.07
C LEU A 25 -3.05 6.37 -8.91
N VAL A 26 -1.99 5.64 -9.23
CA VAL A 26 -1.05 5.13 -8.24
C VAL A 26 0.34 5.68 -8.57
N THR A 27 0.97 6.34 -7.61
CA THR A 27 2.34 6.85 -7.76
C THR A 27 3.21 6.44 -6.58
N GLY A 28 4.51 6.34 -6.79
CA GLY A 28 5.46 5.99 -5.75
C GLY A 28 6.46 4.93 -6.19
N ASP A 29 7.08 4.28 -5.20
CA ASP A 29 8.14 3.32 -5.43
C ASP A 29 7.58 1.97 -5.91
N ALA A 30 7.58 1.76 -7.23
CA ALA A 30 7.27 0.47 -7.85
C ALA A 30 8.50 -0.45 -7.76
N MET A 31 8.30 -1.70 -7.31
CA MET A 31 9.38 -2.66 -7.13
C MET A 31 9.00 -4.06 -7.57
N LEU A 32 10.01 -4.88 -7.83
CA LEU A 32 9.86 -6.30 -8.13
C LEU A 32 10.20 -7.12 -6.89
N ASP A 33 9.29 -7.97 -6.45
CA ASP A 33 9.56 -9.02 -5.49
C ASP A 33 9.90 -10.30 -6.24
N GLN A 34 11.10 -10.83 -6.02
CA GLN A 34 11.58 -12.10 -6.57
C GLN A 34 11.71 -13.12 -5.46
N PHE A 35 11.19 -14.31 -5.69
CA PHE A 35 11.32 -15.45 -4.79
C PHE A 35 12.10 -16.55 -5.49
N ILE A 36 13.23 -16.96 -4.92
CA ILE A 36 14.03 -18.09 -5.35
C ILE A 36 13.78 -19.23 -4.37
N TRP A 37 13.23 -20.33 -4.89
CA TRP A 37 12.91 -21.51 -4.12
C TRP A 37 13.98 -22.58 -4.35
N GLY A 38 14.48 -23.18 -3.26
CA GLY A 38 15.48 -24.22 -3.34
C GLY A 38 15.46 -25.16 -2.17
N GLU A 39 16.44 -26.04 -2.14
CA GLU A 39 16.71 -26.99 -1.06
C GLU A 39 18.13 -26.79 -0.55
N VAL A 40 18.34 -27.04 0.75
CA VAL A 40 19.65 -26.99 1.39
C VAL A 40 20.01 -28.41 1.83
N ASP A 41 21.01 -29.00 1.18
CA ASP A 41 21.48 -30.36 1.47
C ASP A 41 22.85 -30.36 2.16
N ARG A 42 23.60 -29.29 2.04
CA ARG A 42 24.97 -29.18 2.58
C ARG A 42 25.37 -27.76 2.91
N ILE A 43 26.39 -27.66 3.74
CA ILE A 43 27.13 -26.41 4.01
C ILE A 43 28.25 -26.25 2.99
N SER A 44 28.55 -25.01 2.61
CA SER A 44 29.64 -24.72 1.69
C SER A 44 30.99 -25.12 2.28
N PRO A 45 31.91 -25.72 1.49
CA PRO A 45 33.29 -25.92 1.92
C PRO A 45 34.10 -24.62 1.97
N GLU A 46 33.61 -23.53 1.35
CA GLU A 46 34.31 -22.24 1.28
C GLU A 46 34.01 -21.35 2.47
N ALA A 47 32.83 -21.51 3.10
CA ALA A 47 32.38 -20.73 4.25
C ALA A 47 31.25 -21.44 4.98
N PRO A 48 30.98 -21.15 6.27
CA PRO A 48 29.90 -21.80 7.05
C PRO A 48 28.53 -21.26 6.68
N VAL A 49 28.18 -21.35 5.39
CA VAL A 49 26.88 -20.90 4.83
C VAL A 49 26.19 -22.04 4.08
N PRO A 50 24.85 -22.11 4.09
CA PRO A 50 24.10 -23.12 3.35
C PRO A 50 24.25 -22.92 1.84
N ILE A 51 24.37 -24.02 1.09
CA ILE A 51 24.25 -24.03 -0.37
C ILE A 51 22.78 -24.30 -0.71
N VAL A 52 22.16 -23.33 -1.40
CA VAL A 52 20.77 -23.46 -1.87
C VAL A 52 20.77 -24.01 -3.30
N ASN A 53 20.34 -25.25 -3.48
CA ASN A 53 20.12 -25.85 -4.79
C ASN A 53 18.82 -25.28 -5.40
N PHE A 54 18.95 -24.51 -6.48
CA PHE A 54 17.83 -23.86 -7.17
C PHE A 54 16.80 -24.87 -7.67
N LYS A 55 15.51 -24.61 -7.45
CA LYS A 55 14.39 -25.40 -7.96
C LYS A 55 13.50 -24.60 -8.91
N ARG A 56 13.10 -23.41 -8.51
CA ARG A 56 12.25 -22.51 -9.28
C ARG A 56 12.37 -21.07 -8.78
N GLU A 57 11.91 -20.15 -9.61
CA GLU A 57 11.72 -18.75 -9.19
C GLU A 57 10.31 -18.27 -9.51
N SER A 58 9.87 -17.26 -8.78
CA SER A 58 8.62 -16.56 -9.04
C SER A 58 8.79 -15.06 -8.80
N PHE A 59 7.95 -14.28 -9.46
CA PHE A 59 8.01 -12.82 -9.40
C PHE A 59 6.64 -12.25 -9.08
N MET A 60 6.62 -11.18 -8.29
CA MET A 60 5.42 -10.42 -7.94
C MET A 60 5.71 -8.93 -8.01
N ALA A 61 4.70 -8.13 -8.34
CA ALA A 61 4.81 -6.69 -8.19
C ALA A 61 4.68 -6.30 -6.72
N GLY A 62 5.57 -5.44 -6.23
CA GLY A 62 5.64 -4.98 -4.85
C GLY A 62 5.55 -3.45 -4.74
N GLY A 63 5.40 -2.95 -3.53
CA GLY A 63 5.26 -1.53 -3.23
C GLY A 63 4.08 -0.89 -3.95
N ALA A 64 4.26 0.31 -4.52
CA ALA A 64 3.20 1.00 -5.25
C ALA A 64 2.62 0.17 -6.41
N ALA A 65 3.42 -0.71 -7.03
CA ALA A 65 2.93 -1.62 -8.06
C ALA A 65 1.94 -2.66 -7.51
N ASN A 66 2.11 -3.13 -6.28
CA ASN A 66 1.16 -4.02 -5.61
C ASN A 66 -0.18 -3.31 -5.29
N VAL A 67 -0.14 -2.01 -4.94
CA VAL A 67 -1.37 -1.22 -4.78
C VAL A 67 -2.18 -1.19 -6.08
N ALA A 68 -1.50 -0.95 -7.23
CA ALA A 68 -2.17 -0.92 -8.53
C ALA A 68 -2.81 -2.28 -8.89
N ARG A 69 -2.13 -3.40 -8.61
CA ARG A 69 -2.67 -4.76 -8.77
C ARG A 69 -3.91 -5.03 -7.90
N ASN A 70 -3.87 -4.58 -6.65
CA ASN A 70 -5.03 -4.73 -5.76
C ASN A 70 -6.26 -4.00 -6.28
N LEU A 71 -6.08 -2.83 -6.90
CA LEU A 71 -7.18 -2.09 -7.53
C LEU A 71 -7.77 -2.83 -8.72
N THR A 72 -6.91 -3.28 -9.66
CA THR A 72 -7.38 -4.00 -10.87
C THR A 72 -7.98 -5.35 -10.55
N SER A 73 -7.45 -6.06 -9.54
CA SER A 73 -8.01 -7.30 -9.04
C SER A 73 -9.44 -7.14 -8.50
N LEU A 74 -9.80 -5.94 -7.98
CA LEU A 74 -11.15 -5.56 -7.57
C LEU A 74 -11.96 -4.90 -8.69
N HIS A 75 -11.49 -5.00 -9.93
CA HIS A 75 -12.10 -4.44 -11.15
C HIS A 75 -12.14 -2.91 -11.18
N CYS A 76 -11.37 -2.21 -10.35
CA CYS A 76 -11.17 -0.78 -10.46
C CYS A 76 -9.99 -0.49 -11.40
N SER A 77 -10.15 0.39 -12.37
CA SER A 77 -9.04 0.75 -13.26
C SER A 77 -7.93 1.46 -12.49
N ALA A 78 -6.68 1.03 -12.70
CA ALA A 78 -5.50 1.63 -12.09
C ALA A 78 -4.51 2.11 -13.15
N GLN A 79 -4.00 3.33 -12.99
CA GLN A 79 -2.93 3.88 -13.83
C GLN A 79 -1.66 4.00 -12.98
N MET A 80 -0.57 3.34 -13.40
CA MET A 80 0.70 3.37 -12.69
C MET A 80 1.58 4.52 -13.16
N HIS A 81 1.83 5.48 -12.28
CA HIS A 81 2.72 6.63 -12.48
C HIS A 81 3.97 6.43 -11.64
N SER A 82 5.04 5.93 -12.22
CA SER A 82 6.30 5.66 -11.51
C SER A 82 7.49 5.68 -12.45
N VAL A 83 8.69 5.46 -11.90
CA VAL A 83 9.93 5.38 -12.66
C VAL A 83 10.60 4.05 -12.35
N ILE A 84 10.94 3.29 -13.40
CA ILE A 84 11.67 2.03 -13.33
C ILE A 84 12.93 2.11 -14.18
N GLY A 85 13.89 1.23 -13.94
CA GLY A 85 15.09 1.09 -14.75
C GLY A 85 14.82 0.49 -16.13
N ARG A 86 15.75 0.71 -17.08
CA ARG A 86 15.83 -0.02 -18.36
C ARG A 86 16.58 -1.35 -18.17
N ASP A 87 16.23 -2.10 -17.16
CA ASP A 87 16.84 -3.38 -16.77
C ASP A 87 15.84 -4.54 -16.86
N GLU A 88 16.32 -5.76 -16.64
CA GLU A 88 15.47 -6.96 -16.72
C GLU A 88 14.37 -6.96 -15.64
N ALA A 89 14.66 -6.42 -14.44
CA ALA A 89 13.68 -6.30 -13.37
C ALA A 89 12.53 -5.35 -13.79
N GLY A 90 12.86 -4.22 -14.45
CA GLY A 90 11.87 -3.27 -14.96
C GLY A 90 11.03 -3.84 -16.08
N LYS A 91 11.65 -4.60 -17.01
CA LYS A 91 10.91 -5.32 -18.07
C LYS A 91 9.93 -6.33 -17.47
N LYS A 92 10.39 -7.12 -16.51
CA LYS A 92 9.58 -8.14 -15.82
C LYS A 92 8.42 -7.50 -15.06
N LEU A 93 8.70 -6.43 -14.28
CA LEU A 93 7.68 -5.70 -13.55
C LEU A 93 6.59 -5.14 -14.47
N ARG A 94 6.98 -4.55 -15.62
CA ARG A 94 6.03 -4.03 -16.60
C ARG A 94 5.15 -5.14 -17.21
N ILE A 95 5.70 -6.33 -17.47
CA ILE A 95 4.93 -7.48 -17.96
C ILE A 95 3.90 -7.88 -16.92
N LEU A 96 4.31 -8.10 -15.65
CA LEU A 96 3.41 -8.46 -14.56
C LEU A 96 2.26 -7.46 -14.39
N LEU A 97 2.57 -6.15 -14.42
CA LEU A 97 1.54 -5.12 -14.31
C LEU A 97 0.55 -5.14 -15.48
N LYS A 98 1.01 -5.40 -16.70
CA LYS A 98 0.13 -5.53 -17.87
C LYS A 98 -0.74 -6.78 -17.78
N ASP A 99 -0.19 -7.90 -17.34
CA ASP A 99 -0.93 -9.16 -17.14
C ASP A 99 -2.02 -8.98 -16.07
N ASP A 100 -1.76 -8.14 -15.06
CA ASP A 100 -2.73 -7.72 -14.03
C ASP A 100 -3.64 -6.54 -14.49
N HIS A 101 -3.66 -6.20 -15.79
CA HIS A 101 -4.50 -5.15 -16.40
C HIS A 101 -4.25 -3.72 -15.85
N VAL A 102 -3.07 -3.45 -15.32
CA VAL A 102 -2.68 -2.08 -14.91
C VAL A 102 -2.26 -1.27 -16.12
N ASP A 103 -2.79 -0.05 -16.25
CA ASP A 103 -2.33 0.89 -17.28
C ASP A 103 -0.91 1.38 -16.96
N CYS A 104 0.05 0.99 -17.80
CA CYS A 104 1.47 1.30 -17.67
C CYS A 104 1.96 2.41 -18.62
N GLN A 105 1.07 3.19 -19.26
CA GLN A 105 1.47 4.24 -20.19
C GLN A 105 2.34 5.31 -19.52
N SER A 106 2.06 5.60 -18.23
CA SER A 106 2.79 6.57 -17.42
C SER A 106 3.93 5.96 -16.59
N LEU A 107 4.29 4.70 -16.81
CA LEU A 107 5.44 4.06 -16.19
C LEU A 107 6.70 4.39 -16.99
N ILE A 108 7.51 5.31 -16.46
CA ILE A 108 8.67 5.91 -17.14
C ILE A 108 9.88 4.98 -17.00
N ASN A 109 10.59 4.72 -18.12
CA ASN A 109 11.89 4.04 -18.09
C ASN A 109 13.00 5.07 -17.89
N SER A 110 13.96 4.76 -16.99
CA SER A 110 15.17 5.55 -16.75
C SER A 110 16.42 4.75 -17.12
N ASN A 111 17.44 5.44 -17.64
CA ASN A 111 18.79 4.88 -17.84
C ASN A 111 19.69 5.09 -16.62
N SER A 112 19.38 6.08 -15.78
CA SER A 112 20.20 6.50 -14.64
C SER A 112 19.78 5.83 -13.33
N ARG A 113 18.71 5.01 -13.35
CA ARG A 113 18.14 4.38 -12.16
C ARG A 113 17.87 2.92 -12.42
N GLN A 114 18.24 2.04 -11.50
CA GLN A 114 17.85 0.63 -11.53
C GLN A 114 16.45 0.44 -10.92
N THR A 115 15.76 -0.60 -11.38
CA THR A 115 14.48 -1.02 -10.76
C THR A 115 14.74 -1.63 -9.40
N SER A 116 14.02 -1.16 -8.37
CA SER A 116 14.09 -1.78 -7.04
C SER A 116 13.62 -3.22 -7.12
N CYS A 117 14.45 -4.15 -6.64
CA CYS A 117 14.17 -5.57 -6.63
C CYS A 117 14.52 -6.17 -5.27
N LYS A 118 13.58 -6.90 -4.66
CA LYS A 118 13.76 -7.63 -3.41
C LYS A 118 13.74 -9.12 -3.68
N THR A 119 14.94 -9.75 -3.68
CA THR A 119 15.10 -11.18 -3.91
C THR A 119 15.10 -11.93 -2.57
N ARG A 120 14.10 -12.77 -2.34
CA ARG A 120 14.00 -13.65 -1.17
C ARG A 120 14.41 -15.06 -1.57
N ILE A 121 15.42 -15.60 -0.91
CA ILE A 121 15.87 -16.97 -1.09
C ILE A 121 15.22 -17.83 -0.02
N ILE A 122 14.42 -18.82 -0.44
CA ILE A 122 13.61 -19.68 0.42
C ILE A 122 14.04 -21.13 0.25
N ALA A 123 14.39 -21.79 1.34
CA ALA A 123 14.64 -23.21 1.38
C ALA A 123 13.98 -23.82 2.62
N GLN A 124 13.53 -25.08 2.53
CA GLN A 124 12.87 -25.80 3.63
C GLN A 124 11.72 -25.00 4.28
N ARG A 125 10.96 -24.24 3.47
CA ARG A 125 9.85 -23.36 3.89
C ARG A 125 10.28 -22.17 4.77
N GLN A 126 11.58 -21.83 4.82
CA GLN A 126 12.11 -20.70 5.56
C GLN A 126 12.84 -19.74 4.63
N GLN A 127 12.76 -18.44 4.94
CA GLN A 127 13.58 -17.45 4.24
C GLN A 127 15.00 -17.51 4.79
N ILE A 128 15.95 -17.90 3.93
CA ILE A 128 17.38 -18.00 4.27
C ILE A 128 18.03 -16.63 4.27
N VAL A 129 17.80 -15.85 3.21
CA VAL A 129 18.37 -14.51 3.06
C VAL A 129 17.49 -13.66 2.14
N ARG A 130 17.58 -12.34 2.27
CA ARG A 130 17.01 -11.37 1.32
C ARG A 130 18.12 -10.52 0.74
N VAL A 131 18.15 -10.41 -0.58
CA VAL A 131 19.07 -9.53 -1.33
C VAL A 131 18.25 -8.39 -1.90
N ASP A 132 18.55 -7.15 -1.49
CA ASP A 132 17.87 -5.95 -1.93
C ASP A 132 18.76 -5.21 -2.95
N ARG A 133 18.28 -5.07 -4.19
CA ARG A 133 18.83 -4.15 -5.19
C ARG A 133 17.93 -2.93 -5.23
N GLU A 134 18.45 -1.78 -4.87
CA GLU A 134 17.64 -0.58 -4.67
C GLU A 134 18.33 0.63 -5.27
N ALA A 135 17.55 1.53 -5.85
CA ALA A 135 18.02 2.86 -6.19
C ALA A 135 18.08 3.67 -4.89
N GLY A 136 19.28 4.00 -4.44
CA GLY A 136 19.50 4.71 -3.17
C GLY A 136 19.38 6.23 -3.24
N LEU A 137 19.10 6.80 -4.43
CA LEU A 137 19.09 8.24 -4.65
C LEU A 137 17.69 8.75 -4.97
N ASP A 138 17.44 10.00 -4.58
CA ASP A 138 16.22 10.74 -4.95
C ASP A 138 16.06 10.84 -6.46
N LEU A 139 14.81 10.96 -6.90
CA LEU A 139 14.46 11.06 -8.30
C LEU A 139 15.00 12.36 -8.90
N GLU A 140 15.72 12.26 -10.02
CA GLU A 140 16.23 13.41 -10.75
C GLU A 140 15.11 14.40 -11.12
N SER A 141 15.42 15.70 -11.05
CA SER A 141 14.44 16.77 -11.27
C SER A 141 13.72 16.66 -12.63
N GLN A 142 14.39 16.20 -13.69
CA GLN A 142 13.78 16.03 -15.01
C GLN A 142 12.76 14.88 -15.01
N LEU A 143 13.08 13.76 -14.37
CA LEU A 143 12.15 12.61 -14.22
C LEU A 143 10.97 12.98 -13.33
N SER A 144 11.22 13.69 -12.23
CA SER A 144 10.18 14.20 -11.33
C SER A 144 9.20 15.12 -12.07
N LYS A 145 9.68 16.04 -12.93
CA LYS A 145 8.83 16.91 -13.76
C LYS A 145 7.98 16.12 -14.74
N ARG A 146 8.58 15.12 -15.41
CA ARG A 146 7.84 14.22 -16.33
C ARG A 146 6.76 13.43 -15.63
N LEU A 147 7.08 12.89 -14.44
CA LEU A 147 6.15 12.12 -13.62
C LEU A 147 4.99 13.01 -13.14
N THR A 148 5.28 14.23 -12.64
CA THR A 148 4.27 15.21 -12.24
C THR A 148 3.32 15.55 -13.40
N LYS A 149 3.86 15.81 -14.61
CA LYS A 149 3.04 16.10 -15.79
C LYS A 149 2.15 14.91 -16.18
N SER A 150 2.64 13.67 -16.06
CA SER A 150 1.80 12.49 -16.34
C SER A 150 0.64 12.35 -15.37
N ILE A 151 0.87 12.65 -14.07
CA ILE A 151 -0.18 12.65 -13.04
C ILE A 151 -1.22 13.76 -13.31
N GLU A 152 -0.77 14.97 -13.65
CA GLU A 152 -1.66 16.07 -14.03
C GLU A 152 -2.58 15.67 -15.18
N THR A 153 -2.03 15.03 -16.21
CA THR A 153 -2.82 14.49 -17.33
C THR A 153 -3.81 13.43 -16.87
N GLY A 154 -3.42 12.52 -15.96
CA GLY A 154 -4.27 11.48 -15.41
C GLY A 154 -5.43 12.04 -14.59
N LEU A 155 -5.21 13.14 -13.86
CA LEU A 155 -6.23 13.80 -13.04
C LEU A 155 -7.40 14.41 -13.85
N SER A 156 -7.25 14.57 -15.14
CA SER A 156 -8.39 14.93 -16.02
C SER A 156 -9.49 13.85 -16.04
N LYS A 157 -9.13 12.59 -15.74
CA LYS A 157 -10.03 11.41 -15.78
C LYS A 157 -10.20 10.75 -14.41
N SER A 158 -9.39 11.12 -13.42
CA SER A 158 -9.41 10.54 -12.08
C SER A 158 -9.55 11.61 -11.01
N LYS A 159 -10.16 11.23 -9.89
CA LYS A 159 -10.31 12.08 -8.69
C LYS A 159 -9.64 11.46 -7.46
N ALA A 160 -8.80 10.45 -7.64
CA ALA A 160 -8.13 9.79 -6.54
C ALA A 160 -6.70 9.36 -6.91
N ILE A 161 -5.77 9.65 -6.01
CA ILE A 161 -4.36 9.25 -6.11
C ILE A 161 -3.99 8.47 -4.86
N VAL A 162 -3.33 7.32 -5.05
CA VAL A 162 -2.59 6.64 -3.99
C VAL A 162 -1.10 6.92 -4.17
N ILE A 163 -0.45 7.34 -3.10
CA ILE A 163 0.97 7.65 -3.03
C ILE A 163 1.61 6.60 -2.11
N GLY A 164 2.41 5.70 -2.68
CA GLY A 164 3.14 4.66 -1.95
C GLY A 164 4.60 5.06 -1.76
N ASP A 165 4.96 5.44 -0.54
CA ASP A 165 6.35 5.74 -0.17
C ASP A 165 6.98 4.49 0.48
N TYR A 166 8.03 3.97 -0.13
CA TYR A 166 8.82 2.84 0.40
C TYR A 166 10.29 3.23 0.60
N GLY A 167 10.58 4.52 0.57
CA GLY A 167 11.92 5.07 0.79
C GLY A 167 12.91 4.72 -0.31
N LYS A 168 12.45 4.65 -1.58
CA LYS A 168 13.32 4.36 -2.72
C LYS A 168 13.53 5.61 -3.61
N GLY A 169 13.19 6.80 -3.10
CA GLY A 169 13.54 8.09 -3.66
C GLY A 169 12.62 8.61 -4.77
N ILE A 170 11.49 7.96 -5.06
CA ILE A 170 10.47 8.55 -5.94
C ILE A 170 9.72 9.66 -5.22
N ILE A 171 9.39 9.42 -3.95
CA ILE A 171 8.67 10.39 -3.14
C ILE A 171 9.68 11.30 -2.43
N THR A 172 9.92 12.46 -3.02
CA THR A 172 10.67 13.57 -2.40
C THR A 172 9.69 14.62 -1.88
N GLN A 173 10.14 15.52 -0.98
CA GLN A 173 9.30 16.61 -0.50
C GLN A 173 8.79 17.51 -1.64
N ASP A 174 9.66 17.86 -2.59
CA ASP A 174 9.28 18.68 -3.75
C ASP A 174 8.23 18.01 -4.63
N PHE A 175 8.38 16.70 -4.86
CA PHE A 175 7.40 15.93 -5.63
C PHE A 175 6.07 15.86 -4.88
N LEU A 176 6.08 15.56 -3.58
CA LEU A 176 4.87 15.50 -2.75
C LEU A 176 4.14 16.84 -2.73
N ASN A 177 4.87 17.97 -2.60
CA ASN A 177 4.29 19.30 -2.65
C ASN A 177 3.57 19.57 -3.98
N LYS A 178 4.15 19.15 -5.12
CA LYS A 178 3.51 19.27 -6.43
C LYS A 178 2.24 18.42 -6.52
N ILE A 179 2.26 17.19 -6.00
CA ILE A 179 1.07 16.33 -5.96
C ILE A 179 -0.04 16.95 -5.10
N LYS A 180 0.30 17.53 -3.93
CA LYS A 180 -0.67 18.26 -3.09
C LYS A 180 -1.29 19.45 -3.84
N GLN A 181 -0.48 20.22 -4.58
CA GLN A 181 -0.98 21.34 -5.40
C GLN A 181 -1.94 20.86 -6.50
N LEU A 182 -1.55 19.79 -7.24
CA LEU A 182 -2.42 19.18 -8.23
C LEU A 182 -3.70 18.62 -7.61
N GLY A 183 -3.60 17.99 -6.44
CA GLY A 183 -4.75 17.49 -5.69
C GLY A 183 -5.76 18.58 -5.36
N LYS A 184 -5.28 19.75 -4.89
CA LYS A 184 -6.13 20.93 -4.65
C LYS A 184 -6.76 21.47 -5.92
N LEU A 185 -5.96 21.62 -6.99
CA LEU A 185 -6.43 22.16 -8.27
C LEU A 185 -7.54 21.31 -8.91
N HIS A 186 -7.44 19.98 -8.79
CA HIS A 186 -8.36 19.03 -9.41
C HIS A 186 -9.44 18.49 -8.44
N ASP A 187 -9.48 18.97 -7.19
CA ASP A 187 -10.31 18.44 -6.10
C ASP A 187 -10.18 16.91 -5.99
N ALA A 188 -8.94 16.43 -5.96
CA ALA A 188 -8.63 15.02 -5.93
C ALA A 188 -8.38 14.52 -4.50
N TRP A 189 -8.80 13.30 -4.24
CA TRP A 189 -8.52 12.57 -3.01
C TRP A 189 -7.08 12.07 -3.02
N LEU A 190 -6.28 12.41 -1.98
CA LEU A 190 -4.89 12.01 -1.83
C LEU A 190 -4.75 11.03 -0.66
N SER A 191 -4.45 9.76 -0.97
CA SER A 191 -4.10 8.73 0.01
C SER A 191 -2.59 8.52 0.04
N PHE A 192 -2.00 8.43 1.22
CA PHE A 192 -0.57 8.26 1.39
C PHE A 192 -0.27 7.11 2.35
N ASP A 193 0.58 6.17 1.91
CA ASP A 193 1.13 5.11 2.76
C ASP A 193 2.52 5.53 3.25
N PRO A 194 2.65 5.94 4.52
CA PRO A 194 3.87 6.55 5.00
C PRO A 194 4.93 5.52 5.35
N LYS A 195 6.18 5.82 4.94
CA LYS A 195 7.38 5.17 5.48
C LYS A 195 8.19 6.21 6.22
N PRO A 196 8.26 6.18 7.56
CA PRO A 196 8.91 7.23 8.34
C PRO A 196 10.45 7.17 8.28
N VAL A 197 11.01 6.76 7.13
CA VAL A 197 12.45 6.84 6.84
C VAL A 197 12.88 8.24 6.39
N HIS A 198 11.91 9.10 6.03
CA HIS A 198 12.13 10.48 5.62
C HIS A 198 11.22 11.41 6.42
N SER A 199 11.72 12.60 6.75
CA SER A 199 10.93 13.65 7.38
C SER A 199 10.11 14.42 6.34
N LEU A 200 9.09 13.78 5.76
CA LEU A 200 8.18 14.43 4.84
C LEU A 200 7.10 15.22 5.58
N ASP A 201 6.74 16.38 5.04
CA ASP A 201 5.54 17.09 5.46
C ASP A 201 4.31 16.42 4.87
N LEU A 202 3.59 15.65 5.70
CA LEU A 202 2.36 14.93 5.34
C LEU A 202 1.08 15.74 5.60
N SER A 203 1.18 17.05 5.83
CA SER A 203 0.01 17.91 5.99
C SER A 203 -0.87 17.95 4.73
N GLU A 204 -2.15 18.28 4.91
CA GLU A 204 -3.11 18.51 3.82
C GLU A 204 -3.40 17.29 2.91
N LEU A 205 -3.03 16.09 3.34
CA LEU A 205 -3.43 14.85 2.70
C LEU A 205 -4.87 14.47 3.10
N SER A 206 -5.57 13.74 2.23
CA SER A 206 -6.91 13.27 2.55
C SER A 206 -6.88 12.08 3.52
N LEU A 207 -5.95 11.16 3.32
CA LEU A 207 -5.77 9.95 4.10
C LEU A 207 -4.29 9.64 4.28
N ILE A 208 -3.91 9.18 5.47
CA ILE A 208 -2.68 8.39 5.68
C ILE A 208 -3.03 7.06 6.34
N THR A 209 -2.23 6.00 6.01
CA THR A 209 -2.47 4.62 6.46
C THR A 209 -1.30 4.01 7.24
N PRO A 210 -0.76 4.69 8.27
CA PRO A 210 0.35 4.14 9.03
C PRO A 210 -0.06 2.87 9.79
N ASN A 211 0.88 1.94 9.97
CA ASN A 211 0.73 0.93 11.01
C ASN A 211 0.96 1.57 12.39
N ARG A 212 0.72 0.78 13.47
CA ARG A 212 0.88 1.28 14.84
C ARG A 212 2.27 1.89 15.09
N LYS A 213 3.33 1.20 14.69
CA LYS A 213 4.70 1.66 14.88
C LYS A 213 4.95 2.96 14.13
N GLU A 214 4.58 3.03 12.86
CA GLU A 214 4.71 4.21 12.01
C GLU A 214 3.90 5.40 12.57
N ALA A 215 2.71 5.16 13.09
CA ALA A 215 1.90 6.22 13.70
C ALA A 215 2.58 6.84 14.93
N PHE A 216 3.18 6.01 15.80
CA PHE A 216 3.94 6.49 16.96
C PHE A 216 5.21 7.23 16.55
N GLU A 217 5.95 6.73 15.55
CA GLU A 217 7.14 7.38 14.98
C GLU A 217 6.80 8.75 14.39
N LEU A 218 5.75 8.85 13.58
CA LEU A 218 5.27 10.12 12.99
C LEU A 218 4.82 11.14 14.05
N ALA A 219 4.28 10.66 15.16
CA ALA A 219 3.89 11.52 16.30
C ALA A 219 5.09 11.92 17.18
N GLY A 220 6.24 11.28 17.04
CA GLY A 220 7.39 11.45 17.93
C GLY A 220 7.14 10.96 19.35
N ILE A 221 6.28 9.95 19.52
CA ILE A 221 5.89 9.37 20.81
C ILE A 221 6.38 7.93 20.90
N CYS A 222 6.96 7.56 22.06
CA CYS A 222 7.36 6.18 22.32
C CYS A 222 6.12 5.28 22.52
N ASP A 223 6.07 4.13 21.80
CA ASP A 223 5.02 3.11 21.99
C ASP A 223 5.31 2.26 23.22
N SER A 224 4.93 2.76 24.38
CA SER A 224 5.16 2.10 25.69
C SER A 224 3.95 1.30 26.20
N THR A 225 2.81 1.36 25.49
CA THR A 225 1.57 0.69 25.94
C THR A 225 0.98 -0.15 24.82
N LYS A 226 0.57 -1.39 25.19
CA LYS A 226 -0.22 -2.25 24.29
C LYS A 226 -1.50 -2.66 25.02
N ASN A 227 -2.63 -2.13 24.57
CA ASN A 227 -3.92 -2.55 25.10
C ASN A 227 -4.67 -3.38 24.04
N PRO A 228 -5.16 -4.58 24.38
CA PRO A 228 -5.92 -5.42 23.45
C PRO A 228 -7.24 -4.78 22.99
N LYS A 229 -7.68 -3.72 23.68
CA LYS A 229 -8.84 -2.91 23.30
C LYS A 229 -8.34 -1.54 22.80
N PRO A 230 -8.14 -1.33 21.48
CA PRO A 230 -7.53 -0.11 20.93
C PRO A 230 -8.17 1.20 21.41
N LEU A 231 -9.49 1.24 21.56
CA LEU A 231 -10.20 2.42 22.09
C LEU A 231 -9.91 2.71 23.58
N LYS A 232 -9.33 1.78 24.33
CA LYS A 232 -8.88 1.96 25.71
C LYS A 232 -7.39 2.28 25.82
N ASP A 233 -6.65 2.20 24.74
CA ASP A 233 -5.24 2.56 24.68
C ASP A 233 -5.08 4.08 24.63
N LYS A 234 -4.84 4.68 25.78
CA LYS A 234 -4.76 6.15 25.93
C LYS A 234 -3.64 6.75 25.06
N ASN A 235 -2.50 6.08 24.92
CA ASN A 235 -1.41 6.58 24.10
C ASN A 235 -1.73 6.49 22.62
N LEU A 236 -2.33 5.40 22.15
CA LEU A 236 -2.79 5.28 20.77
C LEU A 236 -3.81 6.38 20.41
N ILE A 237 -4.80 6.60 21.27
CA ILE A 237 -5.81 7.67 21.06
C ILE A 237 -5.16 9.06 21.07
N ARG A 238 -4.18 9.31 21.95
CA ARG A 238 -3.42 10.56 21.97
C ARG A 238 -2.65 10.76 20.67
N VAL A 239 -1.94 9.71 20.18
CA VAL A 239 -1.17 9.72 18.91
C VAL A 239 -2.10 10.04 17.74
N THR A 240 -3.24 9.36 17.64
CA THR A 240 -4.17 9.57 16.52
C THR A 240 -4.74 10.98 16.50
N LYS A 241 -5.09 11.53 17.67
CA LYS A 241 -5.55 12.91 17.78
C LYS A 241 -4.46 13.90 17.37
N GLN A 242 -3.25 13.73 17.90
CA GLN A 242 -2.11 14.60 17.55
C GLN A 242 -1.82 14.60 16.05
N LEU A 243 -1.84 13.43 15.39
CA LEU A 243 -1.58 13.34 13.94
C LEU A 243 -2.68 14.03 13.13
N ILE A 244 -3.94 13.83 13.46
CA ILE A 244 -5.05 14.50 12.78
C ILE A 244 -4.95 16.01 12.92
N ASP A 245 -4.76 16.51 14.14
CA ASP A 245 -4.72 17.94 14.43
C ASP A 245 -3.48 18.60 13.79
N LYS A 246 -2.30 17.95 13.90
CA LYS A 246 -1.03 18.48 13.37
C LYS A 246 -0.99 18.48 11.84
N LEU A 247 -1.50 17.44 11.19
CA LEU A 247 -1.38 17.24 9.74
C LEU A 247 -2.61 17.74 8.97
N GLY A 248 -3.70 18.12 9.63
CA GLY A 248 -4.93 18.59 8.98
C GLY A 248 -5.55 17.53 8.07
N LEU A 249 -5.49 16.25 8.48
CA LEU A 249 -6.00 15.13 7.69
C LEU A 249 -7.53 15.08 7.67
N LYS A 250 -8.11 14.65 6.54
CA LYS A 250 -9.53 14.28 6.52
C LYS A 250 -9.76 12.95 7.25
N ILE A 251 -8.84 11.99 7.09
CA ILE A 251 -8.91 10.67 7.71
C ILE A 251 -7.51 10.17 8.07
N LEU A 252 -7.40 9.56 9.25
CA LEU A 252 -6.28 8.74 9.66
C LEU A 252 -6.79 7.31 9.86
N LEU A 253 -6.20 6.34 9.15
CA LEU A 253 -6.50 4.91 9.29
C LEU A 253 -5.26 4.19 9.81
N VAL A 254 -5.24 3.85 11.09
CA VAL A 254 -4.11 3.12 11.69
C VAL A 254 -4.36 1.64 11.62
N THR A 255 -3.46 0.88 10.97
CA THR A 255 -3.49 -0.59 10.98
C THR A 255 -2.85 -1.12 12.26
N LEU A 256 -3.51 -2.10 12.90
CA LEU A 256 -3.15 -2.62 14.23
C LEU A 256 -2.84 -4.12 14.22
N GLY A 257 -2.54 -4.70 13.04
CA GLY A 257 -2.28 -6.13 12.88
C GLY A 257 -3.46 -6.98 13.32
N GLU A 258 -3.23 -7.89 14.26
CA GLU A 258 -4.25 -8.79 14.82
C GLU A 258 -5.41 -8.06 15.51
N LEU A 259 -5.25 -6.79 15.89
CA LEU A 259 -6.30 -5.98 16.47
C LEU A 259 -7.17 -5.28 15.43
N GLY A 260 -6.90 -5.43 14.13
CA GLY A 260 -7.66 -4.83 13.04
C GLY A 260 -7.23 -3.40 12.72
N MET A 261 -8.16 -2.44 12.73
CA MET A 261 -7.90 -1.07 12.29
C MET A 261 -8.60 -0.05 13.19
N LEU A 262 -8.02 1.15 13.28
CA LEU A 262 -8.60 2.29 13.95
C LEU A 262 -8.75 3.44 12.94
N ILE A 263 -9.99 3.83 12.64
CA ILE A 263 -10.28 4.99 11.80
C ILE A 263 -10.60 6.20 12.65
N CYS A 264 -9.96 7.31 12.35
CA CYS A 264 -10.10 8.57 13.04
C CYS A 264 -10.42 9.71 12.05
N GLN A 265 -11.34 10.59 12.43
CA GLN A 265 -11.77 11.76 11.65
C GLN A 265 -11.78 12.99 12.54
N PRO A 266 -11.51 14.21 12.01
CA PRO A 266 -11.61 15.44 12.78
C PRO A 266 -12.97 15.58 13.47
N GLY A 267 -12.97 15.95 14.74
CA GLY A 267 -14.20 16.18 15.51
C GLY A 267 -15.06 14.94 15.81
N LYS A 268 -14.66 13.74 15.38
CA LYS A 268 -15.39 12.49 15.65
C LYS A 268 -14.64 11.57 16.60
N LYS A 269 -15.38 10.72 17.30
CA LYS A 269 -14.78 9.64 18.09
C LYS A 269 -14.13 8.63 17.16
N ALA A 270 -12.95 8.14 17.55
CA ALA A 270 -12.28 7.04 16.84
C ALA A 270 -13.18 5.80 16.78
N PHE A 271 -13.16 5.12 15.65
CA PHE A 271 -13.95 3.89 15.43
C PHE A 271 -13.00 2.72 15.18
N HIS A 272 -13.16 1.65 15.97
CA HIS A 272 -12.34 0.45 15.87
C HIS A 272 -13.07 -0.62 15.05
N ILE A 273 -12.35 -1.17 14.08
CA ILE A 273 -12.79 -2.27 13.23
C ILE A 273 -11.92 -3.48 13.59
N PRO A 274 -12.46 -4.51 14.27
CA PRO A 274 -11.68 -5.67 14.64
C PRO A 274 -11.26 -6.48 13.41
N THR A 275 -10.14 -7.20 13.52
CA THR A 275 -9.67 -8.07 12.44
C THR A 275 -10.68 -9.16 12.10
N LEU A 276 -10.72 -9.53 10.82
CA LEU A 276 -11.51 -10.65 10.32
C LEU A 276 -10.65 -11.84 9.88
N ALA A 277 -9.32 -11.67 9.91
CA ALA A 277 -8.40 -12.75 9.58
C ALA A 277 -8.57 -13.92 10.55
N ARG A 278 -8.83 -15.13 10.00
CA ARG A 278 -8.94 -16.37 10.77
C ARG A 278 -7.60 -17.10 10.83
N GLU A 279 -6.87 -17.08 9.73
CA GLU A 279 -5.54 -17.68 9.60
C GLU A 279 -4.64 -16.66 8.91
N VAL A 280 -3.41 -16.54 9.39
CA VAL A 280 -2.41 -15.59 8.83
C VAL A 280 -1.24 -16.41 8.34
N PHE A 281 -1.03 -16.40 7.01
CA PHE A 281 0.13 -17.03 6.38
C PHE A 281 1.23 -16.01 6.08
N ASP A 282 0.86 -14.85 5.53
CA ASP A 282 1.81 -13.82 5.16
C ASP A 282 1.13 -12.44 5.25
N VAL A 283 1.76 -11.52 5.94
CA VAL A 283 1.25 -10.14 6.09
C VAL A 283 1.78 -9.19 5.00
N SER A 284 2.63 -9.69 4.09
CA SER A 284 3.24 -8.88 3.02
C SER A 284 2.16 -8.32 2.09
N GLY A 285 2.18 -7.01 1.87
CA GLY A 285 1.23 -6.33 0.99
C GLY A 285 -0.16 -6.08 1.58
N ALA A 286 -0.41 -6.44 2.86
CA ALA A 286 -1.69 -6.14 3.50
C ALA A 286 -1.97 -4.64 3.58
N GLY A 287 -0.96 -3.80 3.86
CA GLY A 287 -1.06 -2.34 3.83
C GLY A 287 -1.44 -1.80 2.45
N ASP A 288 -0.80 -2.34 1.39
CA ASP A 288 -1.11 -2.00 0.00
C ASP A 288 -2.58 -2.30 -0.34
N THR A 289 -3.08 -3.45 0.12
CA THR A 289 -4.48 -3.86 -0.05
C THR A 289 -5.41 -2.91 0.71
N VAL A 290 -5.05 -2.52 1.92
CA VAL A 290 -5.84 -1.58 2.73
C VAL A 290 -5.96 -0.23 2.04
N ILE A 291 -4.85 0.41 1.69
CA ILE A 291 -4.89 1.75 1.09
C ILE A 291 -5.55 1.73 -0.29
N GLY A 292 -5.28 0.71 -1.11
CA GLY A 292 -5.90 0.54 -2.42
C GLY A 292 -7.41 0.38 -2.32
N THR A 293 -7.88 -0.57 -1.50
CA THR A 293 -9.31 -0.84 -1.32
C THR A 293 -10.05 0.34 -0.70
N PHE A 294 -9.46 0.98 0.32
CA PHE A 294 -10.05 2.16 0.95
C PHE A 294 -10.23 3.30 -0.07
N THR A 295 -9.16 3.63 -0.81
CA THR A 295 -9.18 4.72 -1.79
C THR A 295 -10.18 4.45 -2.92
N MET A 296 -10.22 3.21 -3.42
CA MET A 296 -11.21 2.76 -4.40
C MET A 296 -12.64 2.95 -3.89
N ALA A 297 -12.91 2.54 -2.64
CA ALA A 297 -14.24 2.66 -2.03
C ALA A 297 -14.67 4.13 -1.89
N ILE A 298 -13.77 5.02 -1.46
CA ILE A 298 -14.03 6.47 -1.42
C ILE A 298 -14.33 7.02 -2.81
N ALA A 299 -13.53 6.65 -3.82
CA ALA A 299 -13.75 7.06 -5.21
C ALA A 299 -15.09 6.56 -5.77
N ALA A 300 -15.59 5.44 -5.24
CA ALA A 300 -16.88 4.85 -5.55
C ALA A 300 -18.06 5.47 -4.75
N GLY A 301 -17.80 6.44 -3.85
CA GLY A 301 -18.82 7.12 -3.04
C GLY A 301 -19.21 6.39 -1.76
N ALA A 302 -18.35 5.54 -1.22
CA ALA A 302 -18.53 4.98 0.12
C ALA A 302 -18.26 6.03 1.19
N ASP A 303 -18.93 5.92 2.36
CA ASP A 303 -18.51 6.69 3.51
C ASP A 303 -17.19 6.14 4.10
N PRO A 304 -16.44 6.93 4.87
CA PRO A 304 -15.13 6.51 5.38
C PRO A 304 -15.15 5.24 6.24
N ILE A 305 -16.22 4.97 6.98
CA ILE A 305 -16.34 3.77 7.80
C ILE A 305 -16.67 2.56 6.92
N GLU A 306 -17.54 2.72 5.91
CA GLU A 306 -17.79 1.69 4.89
C GLU A 306 -16.50 1.31 4.16
N ALA A 307 -15.70 2.31 3.74
CA ALA A 307 -14.43 2.11 3.07
C ALA A 307 -13.42 1.37 3.96
N ALA A 308 -13.33 1.72 5.25
CA ALA A 308 -12.44 1.05 6.20
C ALA A 308 -12.88 -0.38 6.50
N ILE A 309 -14.19 -0.65 6.63
CA ILE A 309 -14.70 -2.02 6.80
C ILE A 309 -14.39 -2.86 5.57
N LEU A 310 -14.63 -2.35 4.36
CA LEU A 310 -14.32 -3.05 3.11
C LEU A 310 -12.82 -3.35 2.99
N ALA A 311 -11.95 -2.39 3.34
CA ALA A 311 -10.51 -2.55 3.36
C ALA A 311 -10.03 -3.60 4.39
N ASN A 312 -10.68 -3.66 5.56
CA ASN A 312 -10.39 -4.66 6.59
C ASN A 312 -10.79 -6.09 6.13
N HIS A 313 -11.91 -6.24 5.43
CA HIS A 313 -12.30 -7.50 4.79
C HIS A 313 -11.28 -7.93 3.73
N ALA A 314 -10.89 -7.00 2.84
CA ALA A 314 -9.89 -7.28 1.81
C ALA A 314 -8.54 -7.71 2.42
N ALA A 315 -8.05 -6.98 3.42
CA ALA A 315 -6.84 -7.33 4.16
C ALA A 315 -6.94 -8.71 4.82
N GLY A 316 -8.08 -9.01 5.45
CA GLY A 316 -8.34 -10.32 6.06
C GLY A 316 -8.26 -11.49 5.08
N VAL A 317 -8.66 -11.29 3.82
CA VAL A 317 -8.53 -12.30 2.76
C VAL A 317 -7.08 -12.48 2.32
N VAL A 318 -6.35 -11.38 2.09
CA VAL A 318 -4.99 -11.48 1.51
C VAL A 318 -3.96 -12.03 2.50
N VAL A 319 -4.09 -11.75 3.81
CA VAL A 319 -3.17 -12.31 4.81
C VAL A 319 -3.27 -13.83 4.96
N GLY A 320 -4.34 -14.45 4.48
CA GLY A 320 -4.50 -15.89 4.37
C GLY A 320 -3.83 -16.51 3.12
N LYS A 321 -3.12 -15.70 2.31
CA LYS A 321 -2.43 -16.13 1.09
C LYS A 321 -0.92 -15.91 1.23
N LEU A 322 -0.13 -16.54 0.35
CA LEU A 322 1.33 -16.39 0.35
C LEU A 322 1.77 -15.20 -0.51
N GLY A 323 2.73 -14.42 -0.04
CA GLY A 323 3.34 -13.29 -0.76
C GLY A 323 2.40 -12.08 -0.87
N THR A 324 2.73 -11.16 -1.79
CA THR A 324 1.90 -9.99 -2.09
C THR A 324 0.67 -10.38 -2.93
N ALA A 325 -0.24 -11.15 -2.32
CA ALA A 325 -1.46 -11.62 -2.98
C ALA A 325 -2.49 -10.50 -3.13
N THR A 326 -3.43 -10.70 -4.05
CA THR A 326 -4.58 -9.81 -4.26
C THR A 326 -5.89 -10.49 -3.87
N VAL A 327 -6.97 -9.71 -3.75
CA VAL A 327 -8.31 -10.21 -3.46
C VAL A 327 -9.22 -9.98 -4.67
N THR A 328 -10.01 -10.97 -5.04
CA THR A 328 -11.04 -10.85 -6.08
C THR A 328 -12.37 -10.36 -5.50
N PRO A 329 -13.28 -9.76 -6.30
CA PRO A 329 -14.61 -9.37 -5.84
C PRO A 329 -15.41 -10.51 -5.21
N LYS A 330 -15.25 -11.72 -5.72
CA LYS A 330 -15.93 -12.93 -5.18
C LYS A 330 -15.39 -13.24 -3.77
N GLU A 331 -14.08 -13.37 -3.60
CA GLU A 331 -13.47 -13.65 -2.30
C GLU A 331 -13.82 -12.56 -1.27
N LEU A 332 -13.78 -11.28 -1.70
CA LEU A 332 -14.14 -10.17 -0.83
C LEU A 332 -15.61 -10.25 -0.39
N LEU A 333 -16.54 -10.51 -1.31
CA LEU A 333 -17.97 -10.66 -0.97
C LEU A 333 -18.27 -11.91 -0.13
N ASP A 334 -17.48 -12.96 -0.29
CA ASP A 334 -17.63 -14.19 0.50
C ASP A 334 -17.13 -14.02 1.94
N SER A 335 -16.26 -13.04 2.20
CA SER A 335 -15.82 -12.69 3.57
C SER A 335 -16.89 -11.99 4.42
N PHE A 336 -18.02 -11.58 3.84
CA PHE A 336 -19.18 -10.99 4.53
C PHE A 336 -20.21 -12.02 5.00
N ASN A 337 -19.87 -13.29 4.99
CA ASN A 337 -20.75 -14.38 5.46
C ASN A 337 -20.49 -14.74 6.93
#